data_d15e436cd0ef5d48ab19831fda786cb9
#
_entry.id   d15e436cd0ef5d48ab19831fda786cb9
#
_cell.length_a   1.000
_cell.length_b   1.000
_cell.length_c   1.000
_cell.angle_alpha   90.00
_cell.angle_beta   90.00
_cell.angle_gamma   90.00
#
_symmetry.space_group_name_H-M   'P 1'
#
loop_
_entity.id
_entity.type
_entity.pdbx_description
1 polymer ?
#
loop_
_entity_poly.entity_id
_entity_poly.type
_entity_poly.pdbx_seq_one_letter_code
_entity_poly.pdbx_strand_id
1 'polypeptide(L)'
;QRRHFKASEFVELLKSSTKPLDSWYNTGEVKAYYRNHISSGASATRVELSKYVGKMGAGLLDAGMLLNNIEGNGSDMVVPNMYVAEGAASTLNLACYFVNGENLTYTCTSGDTTVASVSVNGTFMTVSGVKTGATRITVKVSNGSEQSITVTVRKKANDNGWM
;
A
#
# COMPACT_ATOMS: atom_id res chain seq x y z
N GLN A 1 -2.91 -19.28 12.15
CA GLN A 1 -3.93 -19.16 13.22
C GLN A 1 -4.56 -17.77 13.12
N ARG A 2 -5.87 -17.66 12.86
CA ARG A 2 -6.53 -16.35 12.82
C ARG A 2 -6.54 -15.81 14.26
N ARG A 3 -5.89 -14.66 14.47
CA ARG A 3 -5.92 -13.98 15.76
C ARG A 3 -7.32 -13.40 15.99
N HIS A 4 -7.98 -13.82 17.05
CA HIS A 4 -9.25 -13.24 17.47
C HIS A 4 -8.95 -12.09 18.44
N PHE A 5 -9.24 -10.87 18.02
CA PHE A 5 -9.18 -9.70 18.88
C PHE A 5 -10.50 -9.52 19.64
N LYS A 6 -10.42 -9.14 20.90
CA LYS A 6 -11.57 -8.54 21.58
C LYS A 6 -11.83 -7.16 20.97
N ALA A 7 -13.08 -6.72 20.97
CA ALA A 7 -13.43 -5.42 20.38
C ALA A 7 -12.62 -4.25 20.98
N SER A 8 -12.36 -4.29 22.30
CA SER A 8 -11.54 -3.28 22.98
C SER A 8 -10.07 -3.29 22.51
N GLU A 9 -9.47 -4.47 22.32
CA GLU A 9 -8.09 -4.62 21.83
C GLU A 9 -7.97 -4.09 20.41
N PHE A 10 -8.97 -4.35 19.57
CA PHE A 10 -9.00 -3.85 18.20
C PHE A 10 -9.12 -2.32 18.14
N VAL A 11 -9.93 -1.72 19.02
CA VAL A 11 -10.06 -0.26 19.11
C VAL A 11 -8.73 0.39 19.52
N GLU A 12 -8.05 -0.16 20.52
CA GLU A 12 -6.74 0.37 20.94
C GLU A 12 -5.67 0.17 19.87
N LEU A 13 -5.68 -0.95 19.16
CA LEU A 13 -4.81 -1.20 18.01
C LEU A 13 -5.03 -0.16 16.91
N LEU A 14 -6.28 0.14 16.55
CA LEU A 14 -6.59 1.19 15.57
C LEU A 14 -6.08 2.56 16.03
N LYS A 15 -6.34 2.95 17.29
CA LYS A 15 -5.90 4.24 17.84
C LYS A 15 -4.37 4.37 17.85
N SER A 16 -3.65 3.32 18.26
CA SER A 16 -2.18 3.32 18.28
C SER A 16 -1.56 3.31 16.89
N SER A 17 -2.34 3.01 15.86
CA SER A 17 -1.90 2.96 14.45
C SER A 17 -2.30 4.21 13.66
N THR A 18 -2.48 5.35 14.34
CA THR A 18 -2.83 6.62 13.70
C THR A 18 -1.71 7.64 13.77
N LYS A 19 -1.60 8.45 12.71
CA LYS A 19 -0.76 9.66 12.70
C LYS A 19 -1.59 10.84 13.22
N PRO A 20 -1.13 11.54 14.28
CA PRO A 20 -1.84 12.69 14.81
C PRO A 20 -2.00 13.78 13.74
N LEU A 21 -3.22 14.27 13.56
CA LEU A 21 -3.51 15.37 12.64
C LEU A 21 -3.26 16.76 13.25
N ASP A 22 -3.15 16.84 14.56
CA ASP A 22 -3.04 18.10 15.30
C ASP A 22 -1.85 18.95 14.85
N SER A 23 -0.72 18.33 14.49
CA SER A 23 0.44 19.05 13.95
C SER A 23 0.14 19.75 12.61
N TRP A 24 -0.80 19.22 11.83
CA TRP A 24 -1.22 19.82 10.56
C TRP A 24 -2.21 20.96 10.76
N TYR A 25 -3.00 20.89 11.82
CA TYR A 25 -4.00 21.91 12.15
C TYR A 25 -3.44 23.06 13.00
N ASN A 26 -2.34 22.83 13.69
CA ASN A 26 -1.72 23.82 14.59
C ASN A 26 -0.75 24.79 13.86
N THR A 27 -0.77 24.84 12.53
CA THR A 27 0.13 25.69 11.74
C THR A 27 -0.34 27.14 11.63
N GLY A 28 -1.50 27.47 12.17
CA GLY A 28 -2.15 28.78 11.99
C GLY A 28 -2.62 29.03 10.56
N GLU A 29 -2.46 28.08 9.64
CA GLU A 29 -2.88 28.23 8.26
C GLU A 29 -4.40 28.18 8.13
N VAL A 30 -4.93 29.14 7.41
CA VAL A 30 -6.32 29.14 6.97
C VAL A 30 -6.41 28.41 5.64
N LYS A 31 -7.02 27.23 5.64
CA LYS A 31 -7.27 26.48 4.40
C LYS A 31 -8.66 26.82 3.87
N ALA A 32 -8.74 27.12 2.57
CA ALA A 32 -9.99 27.36 1.89
C ALA A 32 -10.55 26.01 1.40
N TYR A 33 -11.77 25.69 1.80
CA TYR A 33 -12.51 24.55 1.27
C TYR A 33 -13.51 25.05 0.24
N TYR A 34 -13.45 24.48 -0.95
CA TYR A 34 -14.47 24.71 -1.97
C TYR A 34 -15.57 23.68 -1.76
N ARG A 35 -16.79 24.13 -1.48
CA ARG A 35 -17.95 23.28 -1.66
C ARG A 35 -18.07 22.99 -3.15
N ASN A 36 -18.17 21.72 -3.53
CA ASN A 36 -18.53 21.30 -4.88
C ASN A 36 -19.98 21.76 -5.16
N HIS A 37 -20.13 23.02 -5.53
CA HIS A 37 -21.36 23.55 -6.10
C HIS A 37 -21.15 23.72 -7.61
N ILE A 38 -22.06 23.11 -8.36
CA ILE A 38 -22.16 23.21 -9.83
C ILE A 38 -22.52 24.63 -10.30
N SER A 39 -22.66 25.59 -9.41
CA SER A 39 -22.99 26.99 -9.78
C SER A 39 -21.77 27.89 -9.69
N SER A 40 -21.62 28.74 -10.69
CA SER A 40 -20.60 29.77 -10.90
C SER A 40 -20.61 30.89 -9.83
N GLY A 41 -20.56 30.56 -8.57
CA GLY A 41 -20.60 31.52 -7.48
C GLY A 41 -20.16 30.98 -6.13
N ALA A 42 -19.44 29.88 -6.13
CA ALA A 42 -18.93 29.25 -4.88
C ALA A 42 -17.90 30.19 -4.22
N SER A 43 -18.27 30.83 -3.14
CA SER A 43 -17.34 31.54 -2.28
C SER A 43 -16.52 30.51 -1.49
N ALA A 44 -15.20 30.65 -1.50
CA ALA A 44 -14.32 29.87 -0.67
C ALA A 44 -14.57 30.20 0.81
N THR A 45 -14.97 29.22 1.60
CA THR A 45 -15.08 29.39 3.06
C THR A 45 -13.70 29.14 3.65
N ARG A 46 -13.11 30.15 4.25
CA ARG A 46 -11.87 30.01 5.01
C ARG A 46 -12.21 29.48 6.40
N VAL A 47 -11.60 28.37 6.77
CA VAL A 47 -11.76 27.77 8.09
C VAL A 47 -10.41 27.79 8.80
N GLU A 48 -10.41 28.36 9.99
CA GLU A 48 -9.24 28.32 10.87
C GLU A 48 -9.13 26.93 11.51
N LEU A 49 -8.14 26.18 11.10
CA LEU A 49 -7.99 24.77 11.51
C LEU A 49 -7.51 24.61 12.95
N SER A 50 -6.84 25.61 13.50
CA SER A 50 -6.39 25.60 14.92
C SER A 50 -7.51 25.34 15.93
N LYS A 51 -8.75 25.70 15.59
CA LYS A 51 -9.95 25.40 16.42
C LYS A 51 -10.27 23.91 16.55
N TYR A 52 -9.71 23.08 15.69
CA TYR A 52 -9.97 21.64 15.63
C TYR A 52 -8.86 20.81 16.25
N VAL A 53 -7.78 21.43 16.75
CA VAL A 53 -6.73 20.74 17.50
C VAL A 53 -7.35 20.03 18.70
N GLY A 54 -7.03 18.77 18.88
CA GLY A 54 -7.59 17.88 19.92
C GLY A 54 -9.03 17.43 19.69
N LYS A 55 -9.66 17.78 18.55
CA LYS A 55 -11.06 17.44 18.25
C LYS A 55 -11.25 16.46 17.10
N MET A 56 -10.16 16.06 16.47
CA MET A 56 -10.17 15.19 15.27
C MET A 56 -9.95 13.71 15.59
N GLY A 57 -10.24 13.29 16.82
CA GLY A 57 -10.05 11.92 17.25
C GLY A 57 -8.58 11.52 17.39
N ALA A 58 -8.28 10.23 17.22
CA ALA A 58 -6.92 9.71 17.37
C ALA A 58 -5.99 10.09 16.20
N GLY A 59 -6.54 10.47 15.06
CA GLY A 59 -5.76 10.87 13.89
C GLY A 59 -6.12 10.10 12.62
N LEU A 60 -5.23 10.20 11.62
CA LEU A 60 -5.35 9.47 10.35
C LEU A 60 -4.78 8.07 10.50
N LEU A 61 -5.58 7.04 10.22
CA LEU A 61 -5.13 5.65 10.25
C LEU A 61 -3.99 5.44 9.23
N ASP A 62 -2.87 4.90 9.72
CA ASP A 62 -1.75 4.46 8.92
C ASP A 62 -1.77 2.94 8.83
N ALA A 63 -2.04 2.40 7.64
CA ALA A 63 -2.14 0.96 7.44
C ALA A 63 -0.79 0.24 7.68
N GLY A 64 0.34 0.90 7.39
CA GLY A 64 1.67 0.36 7.68
C GLY A 64 1.90 0.25 9.19
N MET A 65 1.59 1.30 9.96
CA MET A 65 1.66 1.25 11.42
C MET A 65 0.71 0.19 12.00
N LEU A 66 -0.51 0.08 11.45
CA LEU A 66 -1.48 -0.93 11.88
C LEU A 66 -0.92 -2.35 11.71
N LEU A 67 -0.35 -2.63 10.56
CA LEU A 67 0.26 -3.94 10.29
C LEU A 67 1.44 -4.21 11.23
N ASN A 68 2.33 -3.25 11.43
CA ASN A 68 3.45 -3.36 12.37
C ASN A 68 2.97 -3.59 13.82
N ASN A 69 1.90 -2.93 14.24
CA ASN A 69 1.34 -3.08 15.59
C ASN A 69 0.60 -4.41 15.80
N ILE A 70 0.15 -5.06 14.72
CA ILE A 70 -0.41 -6.43 14.77
C ILE A 70 0.69 -7.47 15.02
N GLU A 71 1.93 -7.14 14.72
CA GLU A 71 3.07 -8.05 14.58
C GLU A 71 3.60 -8.74 15.84
N GLY A 72 3.04 -8.62 16.96
CA GLY A 72 3.49 -9.49 18.06
C GLY A 72 3.30 -11.00 17.79
N ASN A 73 2.49 -11.42 16.82
CA ASN A 73 2.19 -12.80 16.42
C ASN A 73 1.54 -12.91 15.01
N GLY A 74 1.90 -12.04 14.07
CA GLY A 74 1.33 -12.07 12.71
C GLY A 74 1.76 -13.31 11.94
N SER A 75 0.86 -13.83 11.10
CA SER A 75 1.24 -14.75 10.01
C SER A 75 1.59 -13.93 8.79
N ASP A 76 2.52 -14.43 7.97
CA ASP A 76 2.80 -13.86 6.67
C ASP A 76 1.50 -13.72 5.87
N MET A 77 1.35 -12.58 5.20
CA MET A 77 0.22 -12.31 4.32
C MET A 77 0.49 -12.85 2.91
N VAL A 78 -0.56 -13.16 2.18
CA VAL A 78 -0.43 -13.61 0.80
C VAL A 78 0.02 -12.43 -0.08
N VAL A 79 1.15 -12.59 -0.76
CA VAL A 79 1.60 -11.64 -1.78
C VAL A 79 0.62 -11.67 -2.96
N PRO A 80 0.05 -10.54 -3.40
CA PRO A 80 -0.98 -10.53 -4.43
C PRO A 80 -0.43 -10.86 -5.82
N ASN A 81 -1.29 -11.43 -6.66
CA ASN A 81 -1.00 -11.55 -8.08
C ASN A 81 -0.87 -10.15 -8.72
N MET A 82 -0.03 -10.04 -9.74
CA MET A 82 0.26 -8.76 -10.37
C MET A 82 -0.17 -8.73 -11.84
N TYR A 83 -0.58 -7.54 -12.28
CA TYR A 83 -0.86 -7.23 -13.68
C TYR A 83 0.09 -6.14 -14.13
N VAL A 84 0.80 -6.37 -15.21
CA VAL A 84 1.78 -5.44 -15.77
C VAL A 84 1.51 -5.27 -17.25
N ALA A 85 1.63 -4.05 -17.79
CA ALA A 85 1.55 -3.86 -19.23
C ALA A 85 2.86 -4.29 -19.91
N GLU A 86 2.78 -4.77 -21.15
CA GLU A 86 3.95 -5.06 -21.96
C GLU A 86 4.82 -3.79 -22.13
N GLY A 87 6.11 -3.90 -21.85
CA GLY A 87 7.05 -2.78 -21.85
C GLY A 87 6.98 -1.87 -20.61
N ALA A 88 6.14 -2.17 -19.63
CA ALA A 88 6.04 -1.44 -18.36
C ALA A 88 6.62 -2.23 -17.18
N ALA A 89 6.83 -1.55 -16.06
CA ALA A 89 7.24 -2.17 -14.81
C ALA A 89 6.29 -1.78 -13.67
N SER A 90 6.15 -2.68 -12.70
CA SER A 90 5.39 -2.44 -11.47
C SER A 90 6.21 -2.90 -10.27
N THR A 91 6.19 -2.10 -9.21
CA THR A 91 6.97 -2.35 -8.00
C THR A 91 6.07 -2.61 -6.81
N LEU A 92 6.44 -3.60 -5.99
CA LEU A 92 5.74 -4.01 -4.79
C LEU A 92 6.74 -4.04 -3.62
N ASN A 93 6.36 -3.48 -2.47
CA ASN A 93 7.14 -3.61 -1.24
C ASN A 93 6.78 -4.95 -0.55
N LEU A 94 7.70 -5.91 -0.59
CA LEU A 94 7.50 -7.23 0.00
C LEU A 94 7.45 -7.19 1.53
N ALA A 95 8.12 -6.22 2.17
CA ALA A 95 8.12 -6.10 3.63
C ALA A 95 6.71 -5.99 4.22
N CYS A 96 5.75 -5.47 3.46
CA CYS A 96 4.36 -5.35 3.89
C CYS A 96 3.62 -6.71 4.03
N TYR A 97 4.19 -7.79 3.49
CA TYR A 97 3.51 -9.11 3.44
C TYR A 97 4.13 -10.15 4.37
N PHE A 98 5.27 -9.86 4.97
CA PHE A 98 5.97 -10.79 5.85
C PHE A 98 6.16 -10.20 7.23
N VAL A 99 6.06 -11.04 8.25
CA VAL A 99 6.33 -10.65 9.64
C VAL A 99 7.79 -10.20 9.77
N ASN A 100 8.01 -9.04 10.38
CA ASN A 100 9.32 -8.39 10.47
C ASN A 100 9.98 -8.15 9.09
N GLY A 101 9.16 -7.92 8.06
CA GLY A 101 9.58 -7.88 6.67
C GLY A 101 10.71 -6.89 6.36
N GLU A 102 10.80 -5.77 7.07
CA GLU A 102 11.88 -4.78 6.91
C GLU A 102 13.28 -5.34 7.25
N ASN A 103 13.35 -6.40 8.08
CA ASN A 103 14.59 -7.04 8.50
C ASN A 103 14.90 -8.32 7.71
N LEU A 104 14.09 -8.64 6.70
CA LEU A 104 14.24 -9.84 5.89
C LEU A 104 14.90 -9.51 4.55
N THR A 105 15.57 -10.50 3.98
CA THR A 105 16.08 -10.45 2.61
C THR A 105 15.20 -11.29 1.69
N TYR A 106 15.05 -10.81 0.46
CA TYR A 106 14.14 -11.37 -0.52
C TYR A 106 14.89 -11.80 -1.78
N THR A 107 14.52 -12.94 -2.33
CA THR A 107 14.98 -13.41 -3.63
C THR A 107 13.77 -13.79 -4.46
N CYS A 108 13.66 -13.21 -5.67
CA CYS A 108 12.56 -13.48 -6.58
C CYS A 108 13.08 -14.10 -7.87
N THR A 109 12.37 -15.12 -8.36
CA THR A 109 12.72 -15.83 -9.59
C THR A 109 11.48 -15.91 -10.49
N SER A 110 11.64 -15.51 -11.75
CA SER A 110 10.60 -15.70 -12.76
C SER A 110 10.68 -17.10 -13.36
N GLY A 111 9.53 -17.74 -13.49
CA GLY A 111 9.40 -19.03 -14.17
C GLY A 111 9.55 -18.93 -15.69
N ASP A 112 9.28 -17.76 -16.28
CA ASP A 112 9.49 -17.47 -17.69
C ASP A 112 9.87 -16.00 -17.87
N THR A 113 11.16 -15.76 -18.08
CA THR A 113 11.70 -14.40 -18.30
C THR A 113 11.35 -13.79 -19.65
N THR A 114 10.88 -14.61 -20.59
CA THR A 114 10.39 -14.09 -21.89
C THR A 114 9.01 -13.45 -21.78
N VAL A 115 8.25 -13.78 -20.71
CA VAL A 115 6.96 -13.17 -20.39
C VAL A 115 7.15 -12.00 -19.42
N ALA A 116 7.82 -12.24 -18.29
CA ALA A 116 8.11 -11.18 -17.33
C ALA A 116 9.45 -11.43 -16.64
N SER A 117 10.24 -10.38 -16.48
CA SER A 117 11.45 -10.40 -15.65
C SER A 117 11.16 -9.82 -14.27
N VAL A 118 11.97 -10.20 -13.28
CA VAL A 118 11.86 -9.73 -11.90
C VAL A 118 13.23 -9.33 -11.37
N SER A 119 13.26 -8.25 -10.61
CA SER A 119 14.44 -7.81 -9.84
C SER A 119 14.02 -7.43 -8.42
N VAL A 120 14.96 -7.51 -7.48
CA VAL A 120 14.75 -7.12 -6.09
C VAL A 120 15.82 -6.12 -5.69
N ASN A 121 15.40 -5.04 -5.05
CA ASN A 121 16.29 -4.05 -4.46
C ASN A 121 15.81 -3.77 -3.02
N GLY A 122 16.56 -4.28 -2.03
CA GLY A 122 16.13 -4.27 -0.64
C GLY A 122 14.82 -5.04 -0.46
N THR A 123 13.78 -4.38 0.01
CA THR A 123 12.43 -4.96 0.19
C THR A 123 11.53 -4.80 -1.03
N PHE A 124 11.98 -4.09 -2.07
CA PHE A 124 11.17 -3.79 -3.25
C PHE A 124 11.42 -4.79 -4.37
N MET A 125 10.35 -5.50 -4.75
CA MET A 125 10.31 -6.35 -5.94
C MET A 125 9.77 -5.54 -7.11
N THR A 126 10.52 -5.48 -8.21
CA THR A 126 10.08 -4.85 -9.46
C THR A 126 9.90 -5.93 -10.53
N VAL A 127 8.70 -5.97 -11.10
CA VAL A 127 8.31 -6.87 -12.19
C VAL A 127 8.20 -6.08 -13.48
N SER A 128 8.91 -6.48 -14.52
CA SER A 128 8.86 -5.86 -15.84
C SER A 128 8.17 -6.80 -16.84
N GLY A 129 7.12 -6.31 -17.48
CA GLY A 129 6.39 -7.04 -18.52
C GLY A 129 7.16 -7.05 -19.83
N VAL A 130 7.55 -8.22 -20.31
CA VAL A 130 8.34 -8.40 -21.55
C VAL A 130 7.43 -8.70 -22.73
N LYS A 131 6.54 -9.67 -22.58
CA LYS A 131 5.62 -10.12 -23.64
C LYS A 131 4.29 -10.52 -23.03
N THR A 132 3.22 -10.23 -23.73
CA THR A 132 1.86 -10.66 -23.32
C THR A 132 1.81 -12.15 -23.01
N GLY A 133 1.30 -12.49 -21.84
CA GLY A 133 1.22 -13.86 -21.32
C GLY A 133 1.08 -13.88 -19.79
N ALA A 134 1.25 -15.05 -19.21
CA ALA A 134 1.28 -15.21 -17.76
C ALA A 134 2.44 -16.11 -17.35
N THR A 135 3.10 -15.73 -16.26
CA THR A 135 4.19 -16.52 -15.65
C THR A 135 4.04 -16.51 -14.13
N ARG A 136 4.74 -17.44 -13.47
CA ARG A 136 4.85 -17.43 -12.02
C ARG A 136 6.14 -16.77 -11.58
N ILE A 137 6.05 -15.98 -10.52
CA ILE A 137 7.24 -15.50 -9.80
C ILE A 137 7.23 -16.15 -8.42
N THR A 138 8.34 -16.79 -8.09
CA THR A 138 8.59 -17.37 -6.77
C THR A 138 9.34 -16.35 -5.93
N VAL A 139 8.78 -16.01 -4.77
CA VAL A 139 9.37 -15.14 -3.75
C VAL A 139 9.89 -16.02 -2.62
N LYS A 140 11.19 -16.00 -2.38
CA LYS A 140 11.86 -16.67 -1.25
C LYS A 140 12.34 -15.65 -0.26
N VAL A 141 12.16 -15.92 1.00
CA VAL A 141 12.45 -15.02 2.12
C VAL A 141 13.47 -15.67 3.06
N SER A 142 14.36 -14.88 3.65
CA SER A 142 15.42 -15.35 4.53
C SER A 142 14.95 -16.08 5.80
N ASN A 143 13.68 -15.90 6.19
CA ASN A 143 13.07 -16.65 7.30
C ASN A 143 12.58 -18.06 6.91
N GLY A 144 12.79 -18.48 5.65
CA GLY A 144 12.35 -19.77 5.11
C GLY A 144 10.97 -19.74 4.47
N SER A 145 10.23 -18.61 4.53
CA SER A 145 8.96 -18.47 3.82
C SER A 145 9.17 -18.47 2.31
N GLU A 146 8.27 -19.14 1.60
CA GLU A 146 8.23 -19.14 0.13
C GLU A 146 6.80 -18.94 -0.35
N GLN A 147 6.61 -18.04 -1.30
CA GLN A 147 5.31 -17.81 -1.93
C GLN A 147 5.46 -17.76 -3.45
N SER A 148 4.42 -18.17 -4.16
CA SER A 148 4.36 -18.09 -5.62
C SER A 148 3.17 -17.25 -6.05
N ILE A 149 3.45 -16.23 -6.84
CA ILE A 149 2.43 -15.31 -7.40
C ILE A 149 2.32 -15.50 -8.91
N THR A 150 1.14 -15.24 -9.44
CA THR A 150 0.93 -15.18 -10.89
C THR A 150 1.09 -13.74 -11.36
N VAL A 151 1.95 -13.55 -12.35
CA VAL A 151 2.08 -12.28 -13.07
C VAL A 151 1.47 -12.43 -14.44
N THR A 152 0.52 -11.56 -14.76
CA THR A 152 -0.12 -11.49 -16.07
C THR A 152 0.33 -10.23 -16.79
N VAL A 153 0.99 -10.40 -17.93
CA VAL A 153 1.39 -9.30 -18.80
C VAL A 153 0.32 -9.10 -19.86
N ARG A 154 -0.21 -7.88 -19.94
CA ARG A 154 -1.24 -7.49 -20.90
C ARG A 154 -0.65 -6.56 -21.96
N LYS A 155 -1.23 -6.55 -23.15
CA LYS A 155 -0.89 -5.53 -24.14
C LYS A 155 -1.08 -4.15 -23.52
N LYS A 156 -0.17 -3.24 -23.83
CA LYS A 156 -0.36 -1.83 -23.51
C LYS A 156 -1.66 -1.37 -24.17
N ALA A 157 -2.56 -0.78 -23.41
CA ALA A 157 -3.76 -0.18 -23.97
C ALA A 157 -3.31 0.91 -24.97
N ASN A 158 -3.91 0.92 -26.15
CA ASN A 158 -3.72 2.03 -27.08
C ASN A 158 -4.28 3.29 -26.41
N ASP A 159 -3.56 4.41 -26.51
CA ASP A 159 -3.97 5.71 -25.97
C ASP A 159 -5.22 6.31 -26.61
N ASN A 160 -5.88 5.56 -27.48
CA ASN A 160 -7.12 5.92 -28.11
C ASN A 160 -8.28 5.65 -27.16
N GLY A 161 -8.42 6.49 -26.14
CA GLY A 161 -9.50 6.55 -25.19
C GLY A 161 -10.73 5.64 -25.41
N TRP A 162 -11.49 5.50 -24.41
CA TRP A 162 -12.79 4.82 -24.48
C TRP A 162 -13.62 5.31 -25.68
N MET A 163 -13.80 4.47 -26.68
CA MET A 163 -14.94 4.56 -27.59
C MET A 163 -15.88 3.43 -27.30
#